data_97e15ffb83fea5318baf33a98b362ba5
#
_entry.id   97e15ffb83fea5318baf33a98b362ba5
#
_cell.length_a   1.000
_cell.length_b   1.000
_cell.length_c   1.000
_cell.angle_alpha   90.00
_cell.angle_beta   90.00
_cell.angle_gamma   90.00
#
_symmetry.space_group_name_H-M   'P 1'
#
loop_
_entity.id
_entity.type
_entity.pdbx_description
1 polymer ?
#
loop_
_entity_poly.entity_id
_entity_poly.type
_entity_poly.pdbx_seq_one_letter_code
_entity_poly.pdbx_strand_id
1 'polypeptide(L)'
;MAVIGVDLGGTKVAAAIFDRLGNIKDKEVRLLSGAKGDKVGKLVSEVILTLMERNPRKHIKAIGVCVPGIVYSKKDTVWAPNIPEWDNYPLKKRIESVIQNPKIKVSIESDRTCYVLGEVWKGGAKGCQNVIYLAVGTGIGGGILIDGHVLHGHSDIVGATGWMALQNP
;
A
#
# COMPACT_ATOMS: atom_id res chain seq x y z
N MET A 1 -17.83 2.55 11.89
CA MET A 1 -16.89 3.13 10.92
C MET A 1 -15.73 2.20 10.82
N ALA A 2 -15.36 1.78 9.61
CA ALA A 2 -14.28 0.84 9.35
C ALA A 2 -13.44 1.32 8.15
N VAL A 3 -12.25 0.75 7.99
CA VAL A 3 -11.39 0.97 6.83
C VAL A 3 -10.93 -0.39 6.29
N ILE A 4 -10.58 -0.44 5.01
CA ILE A 4 -9.92 -1.60 4.41
C ILE A 4 -8.46 -1.25 4.18
N GLY A 5 -7.57 -2.09 4.68
CA GLY A 5 -6.14 -2.08 4.35
C GLY A 5 -5.83 -3.22 3.40
N VAL A 6 -5.08 -2.94 2.35
CA VAL A 6 -4.65 -3.91 1.34
C VAL A 6 -3.13 -3.91 1.27
N ASP A 7 -2.53 -5.07 1.36
CA ASP A 7 -1.10 -5.30 1.15
C ASP A 7 -0.93 -6.10 -0.14
N LEU A 8 -0.44 -5.44 -1.18
CA LEU A 8 -0.12 -6.05 -2.46
C LEU A 8 1.37 -6.36 -2.51
N GLY A 9 1.71 -7.64 -2.51
CA GLY A 9 3.08 -8.12 -2.75
C GLY A 9 3.27 -8.62 -4.18
N GLY A 10 4.46 -9.12 -4.48
CA GLY A 10 4.76 -9.71 -5.79
C GLY A 10 4.13 -11.09 -6.04
N THR A 11 3.63 -11.76 -4.99
CA THR A 11 3.10 -13.14 -5.07
C THR A 11 1.65 -13.26 -4.61
N LYS A 12 1.19 -12.36 -3.78
CA LYS A 12 -0.16 -12.37 -3.20
C LYS A 12 -0.67 -10.97 -2.95
N VAL A 13 -1.98 -10.84 -2.84
CA VAL A 13 -2.67 -9.70 -2.26
C VAL A 13 -3.37 -10.14 -0.98
N ALA A 14 -3.19 -9.39 0.10
CA ALA A 14 -3.87 -9.59 1.37
C ALA A 14 -4.65 -8.32 1.72
N ALA A 15 -5.89 -8.48 2.17
CA ALA A 15 -6.69 -7.35 2.62
C ALA A 15 -7.41 -7.67 3.92
N ALA A 16 -7.66 -6.63 4.73
CA ALA A 16 -8.41 -6.78 5.96
C ALA A 16 -9.28 -5.55 6.24
N ILE A 17 -10.41 -5.79 6.90
CA ILE A 17 -11.25 -4.73 7.48
C ILE A 17 -10.79 -4.46 8.89
N PHE A 18 -10.55 -3.20 9.19
CA PHE A 18 -10.18 -2.72 10.53
C PHE A 18 -11.30 -1.86 11.12
N ASP A 19 -11.55 -2.02 12.42
CA ASP A 19 -12.38 -1.11 13.19
C ASP A 19 -11.61 0.16 13.59
N ARG A 20 -12.27 1.06 14.35
CA ARG A 20 -11.66 2.33 14.81
C ARG A 20 -10.46 2.14 15.75
N LEU A 21 -10.38 0.99 16.41
CA LEU A 21 -9.28 0.65 17.32
C LEU A 21 -8.14 -0.05 16.59
N GLY A 22 -8.30 -0.32 15.27
CA GLY A 22 -7.34 -1.03 14.45
C GLY A 22 -7.37 -2.55 14.69
N ASN A 23 -8.47 -3.10 15.18
CA ASN A 23 -8.64 -4.55 15.25
C ASN A 23 -9.14 -5.08 13.92
N ILE A 24 -8.58 -6.20 13.48
CA ILE A 24 -9.02 -6.92 12.28
C ILE A 24 -10.39 -7.56 12.56
N LYS A 25 -11.36 -7.31 11.69
CA LYS A 25 -12.72 -7.87 11.75
C LYS A 25 -12.97 -8.94 10.70
N ASP A 26 -12.30 -8.85 9.57
CA ASP A 26 -12.36 -9.82 8.48
C ASP A 26 -11.12 -9.69 7.62
N LYS A 27 -10.71 -10.76 6.95
CA LYS A 27 -9.54 -10.77 6.06
C LYS A 27 -9.76 -11.65 4.85
N GLU A 28 -9.10 -11.31 3.76
CA GLU A 28 -9.07 -12.08 2.52
C GLU A 28 -7.64 -12.10 1.99
N VAL A 29 -7.20 -13.23 1.45
CA VAL A 29 -5.88 -13.39 0.83
C VAL A 29 -6.05 -14.15 -0.46
N ARG A 30 -5.44 -13.66 -1.54
CA ARG A 30 -5.38 -14.36 -2.83
C ARG A 30 -3.97 -14.38 -3.39
N LEU A 31 -3.58 -15.50 -3.98
CA LEU A 31 -2.33 -15.62 -4.72
C LEU A 31 -2.48 -14.91 -6.07
N LEU A 32 -1.41 -14.27 -6.52
CA LEU A 32 -1.37 -13.66 -7.85
C LEU A 32 -1.21 -14.73 -8.95
N SER A 33 -0.65 -15.90 -8.64
CA SER A 33 -0.54 -17.06 -9.55
C SER A 33 0.00 -16.69 -10.94
N GLY A 34 1.02 -15.82 -10.99
CA GLY A 34 1.61 -15.34 -12.24
C GLY A 34 0.78 -14.31 -13.01
N ALA A 35 -0.25 -13.74 -12.41
CA ALA A 35 -1.02 -12.63 -13.01
C ALA A 35 -0.12 -11.43 -13.30
N LYS A 36 -0.45 -10.69 -14.37
CA LYS A 36 0.29 -9.53 -14.86
C LYS A 36 -0.68 -8.40 -15.19
N GLY A 37 -0.17 -7.18 -15.27
CA GLY A 37 -0.91 -6.03 -15.75
C GLY A 37 -2.28 -5.84 -15.08
N ASP A 38 -3.32 -5.62 -15.88
CA ASP A 38 -4.67 -5.37 -15.39
C ASP A 38 -5.29 -6.56 -14.61
N LYS A 39 -4.80 -7.80 -14.83
CA LYS A 39 -5.26 -8.96 -14.05
C LYS A 39 -4.95 -8.82 -12.57
N VAL A 40 -3.79 -8.24 -12.22
CA VAL A 40 -3.43 -7.97 -10.81
C VAL A 40 -4.34 -6.90 -10.23
N GLY A 41 -4.60 -5.81 -10.96
CA GLY A 41 -5.52 -4.76 -10.51
C GLY A 41 -6.96 -5.28 -10.32
N LYS A 42 -7.40 -6.23 -11.17
CA LYS A 42 -8.67 -6.94 -10.99
C LYS A 42 -8.70 -7.74 -9.70
N LEU A 43 -7.66 -8.54 -9.43
CA LEU A 43 -7.55 -9.31 -8.19
C LEU A 43 -7.60 -8.42 -6.94
N VAL A 44 -6.90 -7.28 -6.96
CA VAL A 44 -6.97 -6.29 -5.87
C VAL A 44 -8.40 -5.80 -5.67
N SER A 45 -9.09 -5.46 -6.76
CA SER A 45 -10.48 -4.98 -6.72
C SER A 45 -11.43 -6.06 -6.20
N GLU A 46 -11.29 -7.29 -6.66
CA GLU A 46 -12.11 -8.44 -6.24
C GLU A 46 -11.95 -8.74 -4.75
N VAL A 47 -10.72 -8.70 -4.22
CA VAL A 47 -10.46 -8.91 -2.79
C VAL A 47 -11.18 -7.85 -1.95
N ILE A 48 -11.13 -6.59 -2.38
CA ILE A 48 -11.84 -5.48 -1.72
C ILE A 48 -13.35 -5.70 -1.75
N LEU A 49 -13.92 -6.00 -2.93
CA LEU A 49 -15.36 -6.24 -3.10
C LEU A 49 -15.83 -7.43 -2.26
N THR A 50 -15.08 -8.53 -2.26
CA THR A 50 -15.39 -9.72 -1.43
C THR A 50 -15.51 -9.35 0.05
N LEU A 51 -14.58 -8.54 0.57
CA LEU A 51 -14.65 -8.07 1.96
C LEU A 51 -15.86 -7.17 2.20
N MET A 52 -16.19 -6.29 1.27
CA MET A 52 -17.36 -5.41 1.38
C MET A 52 -18.67 -6.20 1.35
N GLU A 53 -18.81 -7.15 0.45
CA GLU A 53 -19.98 -8.03 0.30
C GLU A 53 -20.21 -8.89 1.55
N ARG A 54 -19.17 -9.49 2.10
CA ARG A 54 -19.26 -10.27 3.36
C ARG A 54 -19.61 -9.40 4.57
N ASN A 55 -19.41 -8.08 4.48
CA ASN A 55 -19.61 -7.17 5.59
C ASN A 55 -20.56 -5.99 5.24
N PRO A 56 -21.79 -6.25 4.76
CA PRO A 56 -22.67 -5.21 4.22
C PRO A 56 -23.12 -4.16 5.25
N ARG A 57 -23.09 -4.53 6.54
CA ARG A 57 -23.44 -3.62 7.65
C ARG A 57 -22.29 -2.72 8.10
N LYS A 58 -21.07 -2.94 7.62
CA LYS A 58 -19.92 -2.12 7.98
C LYS A 58 -19.84 -0.89 7.07
N HIS A 59 -19.84 0.26 7.71
CA HIS A 59 -19.63 1.52 6.99
C HIS A 59 -18.15 1.74 6.72
N ILE A 60 -17.70 1.37 5.51
CA ILE A 60 -16.32 1.58 5.04
C ILE A 60 -16.15 3.06 4.69
N LYS A 61 -15.13 3.71 5.26
CA LYS A 61 -14.81 5.14 5.04
C LYS A 61 -13.64 5.35 4.09
N ALA A 62 -12.67 4.44 4.13
CA ALA A 62 -11.48 4.55 3.32
C ALA A 62 -10.90 3.18 2.99
N ILE A 63 -10.14 3.14 1.91
CA ILE A 63 -9.34 1.99 1.48
C ILE A 63 -7.92 2.51 1.28
N GLY A 64 -6.97 1.91 2.00
CA GLY A 64 -5.53 2.13 1.83
C GLY A 64 -4.91 0.91 1.17
N VAL A 65 -4.09 1.12 0.15
CA VAL A 65 -3.38 0.05 -0.54
C VAL A 65 -1.88 0.30 -0.46
N CYS A 66 -1.18 -0.69 0.06
CA CYS A 66 0.27 -0.78 0.09
C CYS A 66 0.74 -1.51 -1.16
N VAL A 67 1.74 -0.98 -1.87
CA VAL A 67 2.28 -1.55 -3.11
C VAL A 67 3.80 -1.67 -3.08
N PRO A 68 4.39 -2.72 -3.70
CA PRO A 68 5.83 -2.94 -3.72
C PRO A 68 6.49 -2.13 -4.83
N GLY A 69 6.52 -0.80 -4.69
CA GLY A 69 7.05 0.05 -5.75
C GLY A 69 6.99 1.54 -5.44
N ILE A 70 6.93 2.33 -6.50
CA ILE A 70 6.81 3.79 -6.44
C ILE A 70 5.39 4.20 -6.78
N VAL A 71 4.81 5.05 -5.96
CA VAL A 71 3.52 5.70 -6.23
C VAL A 71 3.79 7.12 -6.68
N TYR A 72 3.58 7.40 -7.96
CA TYR A 72 3.78 8.73 -8.52
C TYR A 72 2.59 9.63 -8.17
N SER A 73 2.75 10.42 -7.11
CA SER A 73 1.68 11.26 -6.54
C SER A 73 1.09 12.26 -7.53
N LYS A 74 1.90 12.83 -8.42
CA LYS A 74 1.48 13.78 -9.46
C LYS A 74 0.67 13.16 -10.58
N LYS A 75 0.84 11.85 -10.84
CA LYS A 75 0.18 11.12 -11.94
C LYS A 75 -0.92 10.18 -11.46
N ASP A 76 -1.02 9.93 -10.15
CA ASP A 76 -1.89 8.90 -9.56
C ASP A 76 -1.64 7.49 -10.17
N THR A 77 -0.37 7.17 -10.45
CA THR A 77 0.02 5.89 -11.06
C THR A 77 1.07 5.17 -10.22
N VAL A 78 1.22 3.87 -10.45
CA VAL A 78 2.15 3.00 -9.75
C VAL A 78 3.15 2.40 -10.72
N TRP A 79 4.43 2.42 -10.34
CA TRP A 79 5.47 1.59 -10.92
C TRP A 79 5.88 0.51 -9.91
N ALA A 80 5.72 -0.76 -10.27
CA ALA A 80 6.03 -1.88 -9.41
C ALA A 80 6.87 -2.92 -10.18
N PRO A 81 8.20 -2.97 -9.97
CA PRO A 81 9.09 -3.85 -10.75
C PRO A 81 8.79 -5.33 -10.57
N ASN A 82 8.21 -5.71 -9.44
CA ASN A 82 7.85 -7.09 -9.12
C ASN A 82 6.49 -7.52 -9.71
N ILE A 83 5.79 -6.61 -10.37
CA ILE A 83 4.51 -6.87 -11.04
C ILE A 83 4.68 -6.53 -12.52
N PRO A 84 4.81 -7.53 -13.42
CA PRO A 84 5.00 -7.27 -14.83
C PRO A 84 3.90 -6.37 -15.41
N GLU A 85 4.25 -5.47 -16.32
CA GLU A 85 3.36 -4.51 -16.98
C GLU A 85 2.83 -3.38 -16.05
N TRP A 86 3.38 -3.23 -14.84
CA TRP A 86 3.05 -2.12 -13.96
C TRP A 86 4.09 -0.99 -14.10
N ASP A 87 4.12 -0.39 -15.28
CA ASP A 87 4.77 0.89 -15.54
C ASP A 87 3.68 1.96 -15.72
N ASN A 88 3.58 2.87 -14.75
CA ASN A 88 2.50 3.85 -14.66
C ASN A 88 1.07 3.26 -14.59
N TYR A 89 0.88 2.15 -13.87
CA TYR A 89 -0.43 1.51 -13.75
C TYR A 89 -1.39 2.35 -12.88
N PRO A 90 -2.63 2.66 -13.34
CA PRO A 90 -3.57 3.55 -12.65
C PRO A 90 -4.42 2.80 -11.61
N LEU A 91 -3.77 2.18 -10.59
CA LEU A 91 -4.43 1.33 -9.60
C LEU A 91 -5.57 2.03 -8.86
N LYS A 92 -5.39 3.28 -8.46
CA LYS A 92 -6.42 4.06 -7.75
C LYS A 92 -7.68 4.18 -8.58
N LYS A 93 -7.57 4.62 -9.83
CA LYS A 93 -8.71 4.73 -10.77
C LYS A 93 -9.38 3.37 -10.98
N ARG A 94 -8.59 2.29 -11.06
CA ARG A 94 -9.09 0.93 -11.18
C ARG A 94 -9.99 0.54 -10.01
N ILE A 95 -9.55 0.80 -8.78
CA ILE A 95 -10.30 0.50 -7.56
C ILE A 95 -11.56 1.38 -7.49
N GLU A 96 -11.43 2.69 -7.70
CA GLU A 96 -12.54 3.63 -7.67
C GLU A 96 -13.64 3.27 -8.69
N SER A 97 -13.26 2.79 -9.89
CA SER A 97 -14.21 2.42 -10.95
C SER A 97 -15.11 1.23 -10.57
N VAL A 98 -14.65 0.33 -9.73
CA VAL A 98 -15.45 -0.83 -9.29
C VAL A 98 -16.24 -0.57 -8.01
N ILE A 99 -15.72 0.29 -7.12
CA ILE A 99 -16.41 0.65 -5.88
C ILE A 99 -17.61 1.56 -6.14
N GLN A 100 -17.51 2.45 -7.13
CA GLN A 100 -18.58 3.39 -7.55
C GLN A 100 -19.21 4.18 -6.40
N ASN A 101 -18.43 4.45 -5.33
CA ASN A 101 -18.87 5.21 -4.18
C ASN A 101 -17.88 6.34 -3.84
N PRO A 102 -18.15 7.59 -4.25
CA PRO A 102 -17.23 8.71 -4.06
C PRO A 102 -17.02 9.11 -2.59
N LYS A 103 -17.83 8.57 -1.67
CA LYS A 103 -17.68 8.81 -0.23
C LYS A 103 -16.57 7.94 0.39
N ILE A 104 -16.10 6.90 -0.31
CA ILE A 104 -15.00 6.06 0.12
C ILE A 104 -13.70 6.62 -0.45
N LYS A 105 -12.81 7.09 0.42
CA LYS A 105 -11.51 7.59 -0.01
C LYS A 105 -10.58 6.42 -0.33
N VAL A 106 -9.93 6.44 -1.50
CA VAL A 106 -8.90 5.47 -1.88
C VAL A 106 -7.54 6.15 -1.85
N SER A 107 -6.59 5.57 -1.14
CA SER A 107 -5.19 6.00 -1.12
C SER A 107 -4.27 4.82 -1.47
N ILE A 108 -3.23 5.11 -2.23
CA ILE A 108 -2.18 4.15 -2.57
C ILE A 108 -0.88 4.69 -2.00
N GLU A 109 -0.10 3.82 -1.35
CA GLU A 109 1.21 4.16 -0.80
C GLU A 109 2.22 3.05 -1.07
N SER A 110 3.51 3.41 -1.08
CA SER A 110 4.57 2.42 -1.15
C SER A 110 4.62 1.58 0.13
N ASP A 111 5.08 0.34 0.02
CA ASP A 111 5.31 -0.55 1.16
C ASP A 111 6.24 0.09 2.22
N ARG A 112 7.27 0.80 1.79
CA ARG A 112 8.20 1.53 2.66
C ARG A 112 7.49 2.57 3.54
N THR A 113 6.59 3.35 2.93
CA THR A 113 5.74 4.33 3.63
C THR A 113 4.82 3.63 4.62
N CYS A 114 4.16 2.55 4.19
CA CYS A 114 3.24 1.81 5.04
C CYS A 114 3.94 1.18 6.25
N TYR A 115 5.18 0.69 6.09
CA TYR A 115 5.97 0.13 7.20
C TYR A 115 6.30 1.18 8.26
N VAL A 116 6.85 2.34 7.88
CA VAL A 116 7.17 3.38 8.86
C VAL A 116 5.92 3.90 9.58
N LEU A 117 4.81 4.07 8.86
CA LEU A 117 3.54 4.46 9.46
C LEU A 117 2.99 3.39 10.41
N GLY A 118 3.15 2.11 10.08
CA GLY A 118 2.76 0.99 10.94
C GLY A 118 3.54 0.98 12.26
N GLU A 119 4.85 1.19 12.19
CA GLU A 119 5.72 1.27 13.37
C GLU A 119 5.38 2.46 14.28
N VAL A 120 5.07 3.61 13.70
CA VAL A 120 4.64 4.80 14.47
C VAL A 120 3.25 4.60 15.07
N TRP A 121 2.36 3.88 14.38
CA TRP A 121 1.00 3.67 14.87
C TRP A 121 0.93 2.63 16.00
N LYS A 122 1.52 1.44 15.82
CA LYS A 122 1.38 0.31 16.74
C LYS A 122 2.69 -0.46 17.01
N GLY A 123 3.80 -0.05 16.42
CA GLY A 123 5.10 -0.71 16.54
C GLY A 123 6.05 -0.03 17.50
N GLY A 124 7.35 -0.27 17.29
CA GLY A 124 8.44 0.19 18.14
C GLY A 124 8.70 1.70 18.11
N ALA A 125 8.19 2.40 17.06
CA ALA A 125 8.35 3.84 16.93
C ALA A 125 7.11 4.64 17.40
N LYS A 126 6.25 4.04 18.20
CA LYS A 126 5.04 4.69 18.71
C LYS A 126 5.36 5.99 19.47
N GLY A 127 4.76 7.10 19.01
CA GLY A 127 4.96 8.43 19.58
C GLY A 127 6.17 9.19 19.05
N CYS A 128 7.01 8.57 18.21
CA CYS A 128 8.12 9.24 17.54
C CYS A 128 7.62 10.08 16.36
N GLN A 129 8.19 11.27 16.20
CA GLN A 129 7.89 12.16 15.08
C GLN A 129 8.95 12.10 13.97
N ASN A 130 10.15 11.64 14.30
CA ASN A 130 11.27 11.49 13.39
C ASN A 130 11.73 10.04 13.41
N VAL A 131 11.55 9.32 12.31
CA VAL A 131 11.79 7.87 12.21
C VAL A 131 12.37 7.53 10.84
N ILE A 132 13.38 6.68 10.84
CA ILE A 132 13.84 5.97 9.65
C ILE A 132 13.57 4.48 9.87
N TYR A 133 12.73 3.90 9.01
CA TYR A 133 12.50 2.45 8.95
C TYR A 133 13.30 1.87 7.80
N LEU A 134 14.08 0.83 8.05
CA LEU A 134 14.82 0.11 7.02
C LEU A 134 14.27 -1.31 6.89
N ALA A 135 13.88 -1.67 5.69
CA ALA A 135 13.54 -3.03 5.29
C ALA A 135 14.71 -3.63 4.51
N VAL A 136 15.29 -4.70 5.04
CA VAL A 136 16.38 -5.45 4.39
C VAL A 136 15.86 -6.85 4.08
N GLY A 137 15.72 -7.17 2.80
CA GLY A 137 15.19 -8.44 2.32
C GLY A 137 15.75 -8.73 0.92
N THR A 138 14.92 -9.11 -0.04
CA THR A 138 15.32 -9.25 -1.46
C THR A 138 15.92 -7.96 -2.02
N GLY A 139 15.48 -6.82 -1.52
CA GLY A 139 16.03 -5.49 -1.76
C GLY A 139 16.20 -4.74 -0.44
N ILE A 140 16.68 -3.50 -0.54
CA ILE A 140 16.78 -2.59 0.60
C ILE A 140 15.91 -1.38 0.32
N GLY A 141 15.01 -1.07 1.23
CA GLY A 141 14.15 0.10 1.14
C GLY A 141 13.95 0.73 2.51
N GLY A 142 13.56 2.00 2.55
CA GLY A 142 13.31 2.71 3.80
C GLY A 142 12.10 3.62 3.72
N GLY A 143 11.37 3.71 4.82
CA GLY A 143 10.36 4.74 5.06
C GLY A 143 10.94 5.81 5.96
N ILE A 144 10.72 7.08 5.63
CA ILE A 144 11.24 8.21 6.41
C ILE A 144 10.08 9.09 6.85
N LEU A 145 10.02 9.34 8.15
CA LEU A 145 9.09 10.27 8.78
C LEU A 145 9.89 11.42 9.39
N ILE A 146 9.49 12.65 9.12
CA ILE A 146 10.07 13.87 9.68
C ILE A 146 8.92 14.74 10.18
N ASP A 147 9.00 15.16 11.44
CA ASP A 147 7.99 15.97 12.13
C ASP A 147 6.57 15.41 11.98
N GLY A 148 6.44 14.09 12.07
CA GLY A 148 5.17 13.38 11.92
C GLY A 148 4.67 13.23 10.49
N HIS A 149 5.43 13.68 9.48
CA HIS A 149 5.06 13.61 8.07
C HIS A 149 5.97 12.67 7.30
N VAL A 150 5.37 11.85 6.42
CA VAL A 150 6.13 11.00 5.52
C VAL A 150 6.88 11.83 4.50
N LEU A 151 8.15 11.54 4.31
CA LEU A 151 8.98 12.18 3.31
C LEU A 151 8.85 11.44 1.98
N HIS A 152 8.17 12.04 1.00
CA HIS A 152 8.03 11.47 -0.37
C HIS A 152 9.13 11.96 -1.32
N GLY A 153 9.62 13.22 -1.13
CA GLY A 153 10.56 13.87 -2.00
C GLY A 153 9.96 14.33 -3.34
N HIS A 154 10.80 14.90 -4.19
CA HIS A 154 10.35 15.50 -5.45
C HIS A 154 9.80 14.47 -6.46
N SER A 155 10.38 13.28 -6.48
CA SER A 155 10.09 12.22 -7.46
C SER A 155 9.44 10.98 -6.84
N ASP A 156 8.94 11.08 -5.61
CA ASP A 156 8.29 9.99 -4.86
C ASP A 156 9.19 8.75 -4.62
N ILE A 157 10.52 8.89 -4.74
CA ILE A 157 11.50 7.78 -4.63
C ILE A 157 12.27 7.77 -3.31
N VAL A 158 11.93 8.63 -2.37
CA VAL A 158 12.59 8.65 -1.05
C VAL A 158 12.48 7.28 -0.40
N GLY A 159 13.60 6.84 0.19
CA GLY A 159 13.71 5.52 0.80
C GLY A 159 14.02 4.36 -0.16
N ALA A 160 14.19 4.62 -1.46
CA ALA A 160 14.69 3.61 -2.40
C ALA A 160 16.21 3.42 -2.27
N THR A 161 16.67 3.22 -1.03
CA THR A 161 18.10 3.22 -0.66
C THR A 161 18.90 2.07 -1.29
N GLY A 162 18.25 0.96 -1.60
CA GLY A 162 18.89 -0.19 -2.27
C GLY A 162 19.37 0.10 -3.70
N TRP A 163 18.98 1.24 -4.28
CA TRP A 163 19.44 1.67 -5.61
C TRP A 163 20.60 2.66 -5.54
N MET A 164 21.03 3.03 -4.33
CA MET A 164 22.21 3.88 -4.18
C MET A 164 23.46 3.06 -4.49
N ALA A 165 24.24 3.52 -5.48
CA ALA A 165 25.54 2.95 -5.74
C ALA A 165 26.51 3.33 -4.61
N LEU A 166 27.04 2.33 -3.93
CA LEU A 166 28.13 2.53 -2.97
C LEU A 166 29.42 2.13 -3.68
N GLN A 167 30.44 2.99 -3.63
CA GLN A 167 31.78 2.59 -4.05
C GLN A 167 32.28 1.52 -3.08
N ASN A 168 32.76 0.41 -3.61
CA ASN A 168 33.58 -0.49 -2.82
C ASN A 168 34.88 0.25 -2.43
N PRO A 169 35.28 0.21 -1.15
CA PRO A 169 36.54 0.77 -0.69
C PRO A 169 37.74 0.14 -1.38
#